data_61450e59ac3c5957488eca456e5581f1
#
_entry.id   61450e59ac3c5957488eca456e5581f1
#
_cell.length_a   1.000
_cell.length_b   1.000
_cell.length_c   1.000
_cell.angle_alpha   90.00
_cell.angle_beta   90.00
_cell.angle_gamma   90.00
#
_symmetry.space_group_name_H-M   'P 1'
#
loop_
_entity.id
_entity.type
_entity.pdbx_description
1 polymer ?
#
loop_
_entity_poly.entity_id
_entity_poly.type
_entity_poly.pdbx_seq_one_letter_code
_entity_poly.pdbx_strand_id
1 'polypeptide(L)'
;GDPNALKTEILKLKYKPQCYVCCNDFVARTLCNALKALNIRVPDDALVMGFDNVAEAVALTPRITSFAVQKEFLGTETVRTLINRIENPAAPSRLITVAARLIQRESTDRR
;
A
#
# COMPACT_ATOMS: atom_id res chain seq x y z
N GLY A 1 11.54 -5.43 -4.18
CA GLY A 1 11.52 -5.28 -5.63
C GLY A 1 12.84 -4.70 -6.14
N ASP A 2 13.19 -4.94 -7.39
CA ASP A 2 14.38 -4.34 -8.03
C ASP A 2 14.02 -2.96 -8.58
N PRO A 3 14.64 -1.86 -8.09
CA PRO A 3 14.42 -0.51 -8.61
C PRO A 3 14.77 -0.36 -10.10
N ASN A 4 15.74 -1.12 -10.60
CA ASN A 4 16.16 -1.04 -12.01
C ASN A 4 15.13 -1.67 -12.95
N ALA A 5 14.50 -2.78 -12.55
CA ALA A 5 13.40 -3.36 -13.28
C ALA A 5 12.21 -2.37 -13.37
N LEU A 6 11.86 -1.72 -12.27
CA LEU A 6 10.80 -0.69 -12.25
C LEU A 6 11.13 0.51 -13.14
N LYS A 7 12.38 1.00 -13.15
CA LYS A 7 12.80 2.09 -14.06
C LYS A 7 12.54 1.71 -15.52
N THR A 8 12.97 0.50 -15.90
CA THR A 8 12.79 0.00 -17.27
C THR A 8 11.31 -0.02 -17.67
N GLU A 9 10.44 -0.50 -16.79
CA GLU A 9 9.00 -0.55 -17.06
C GLU A 9 8.37 0.86 -17.12
N ILE A 10 8.77 1.78 -16.23
CA ILE A 10 8.29 3.17 -16.26
C ILE A 10 8.66 3.86 -17.57
N LEU A 11 9.88 3.62 -18.07
CA LEU A 11 10.34 4.22 -19.33
C LEU A 11 9.59 3.70 -20.55
N LYS A 12 9.06 2.49 -20.52
CA LYS A 12 8.24 1.90 -21.60
C LYS A 12 6.82 2.47 -21.66
N LEU A 13 6.35 3.14 -20.61
CA LEU A 13 4.99 3.67 -20.58
C LEU A 13 4.83 4.78 -21.63
N LYS A 14 3.86 4.62 -22.52
CA LYS A 14 3.51 5.62 -23.54
C LYS A 14 3.01 6.92 -22.89
N TYR A 15 2.29 6.81 -21.78
CA TYR A 15 1.81 7.94 -20.98
C TYR A 15 2.31 7.78 -19.56
N LYS A 16 2.85 8.85 -18.96
CA LYS A 16 3.29 8.85 -17.58
C LYS A 16 2.07 9.00 -16.65
N PRO A 17 1.82 8.07 -15.74
CA PRO A 17 0.75 8.21 -14.76
C PRO A 17 0.99 9.42 -13.85
N GLN A 18 -0.10 10.10 -13.49
CA GLN A 18 -0.06 11.17 -12.48
C GLN A 18 -0.07 10.61 -11.05
N CYS A 19 -0.55 9.38 -10.88
CA CYS A 19 -0.60 8.69 -9.59
C CYS A 19 -0.33 7.21 -9.77
N TYR A 20 0.47 6.66 -8.87
CA TYR A 20 0.77 5.24 -8.78
C TYR A 20 0.17 4.69 -7.49
N VAL A 21 -0.68 3.68 -7.60
CA VAL A 21 -1.22 2.93 -6.47
C VAL A 21 -0.51 1.59 -6.40
N CYS A 22 0.23 1.37 -5.32
CA CYS A 22 1.04 0.18 -5.12
C CYS A 22 0.32 -0.83 -4.21
N CYS A 23 0.55 -2.11 -4.43
CA CYS A 23 -0.08 -3.18 -3.65
C CYS A 23 0.36 -3.20 -2.17
N ASN A 24 1.51 -2.62 -1.84
CA ASN A 24 1.98 -2.44 -0.46
C ASN A 24 3.02 -1.32 -0.36
N ASP A 25 3.43 -0.98 0.87
CA ASP A 25 4.37 0.12 1.14
C ASP A 25 5.81 -0.20 0.70
N PHE A 26 6.23 -1.46 0.68
CA PHE A 26 7.56 -1.85 0.16
C PHE A 26 7.67 -1.57 -1.34
N VAL A 27 6.65 -1.91 -2.11
CA VAL A 27 6.59 -1.61 -3.54
C VAL A 27 6.52 -0.10 -3.77
N ALA A 28 5.71 0.62 -2.98
CA ALA A 28 5.61 2.07 -3.06
C ALA A 28 6.98 2.74 -2.78
N ARG A 29 7.72 2.27 -1.79
CA ARG A 29 9.07 2.76 -1.48
C ARG A 29 10.05 2.48 -2.61
N THR A 30 10.05 1.27 -3.15
CA THR A 30 10.89 0.89 -4.30
C THR A 30 10.58 1.76 -5.52
N LEU A 31 9.30 2.03 -5.77
CA LEU A 31 8.85 2.92 -6.83
C LEU A 31 9.33 4.36 -6.63
N CYS A 32 9.23 4.92 -5.42
CA CYS A 32 9.74 6.25 -5.12
C CYS A 32 11.25 6.36 -5.42
N ASN A 33 12.02 5.34 -5.09
CA ASN A 33 13.45 5.30 -5.41
C ASN A 33 13.71 5.25 -6.93
N ALA A 34 12.92 4.46 -7.66
CA ALA A 34 13.02 4.39 -9.12
C ALA A 34 12.64 5.73 -9.79
N LEU A 35 11.55 6.37 -9.35
CA LEU A 35 11.10 7.69 -9.84
C LEU A 35 12.17 8.76 -9.57
N LYS A 36 12.72 8.79 -8.35
CA LYS A 36 13.81 9.71 -8.00
C LYS A 36 15.03 9.55 -8.92
N ALA A 37 15.40 8.31 -9.23
CA ALA A 37 16.52 8.04 -10.14
C ALA A 37 16.23 8.39 -11.61
N LEU A 38 14.97 8.60 -11.97
CA LEU A 38 14.51 9.12 -13.26
C LEU A 38 14.25 10.63 -13.23
N ASN A 39 14.62 11.33 -12.15
CA ASN A 39 14.35 12.75 -11.90
C ASN A 39 12.85 13.11 -11.92
N ILE A 40 11.99 12.15 -11.54
CA ILE A 40 10.55 12.35 -11.35
C ILE A 40 10.31 12.58 -9.86
N ARG A 41 9.85 13.78 -9.50
CA ARG A 41 9.66 14.19 -8.10
C ARG A 41 8.32 13.67 -7.57
N VAL A 42 8.34 13.15 -6.35
CA VAL A 42 7.13 12.79 -5.59
C VAL A 42 7.02 13.76 -4.41
N PRO A 43 5.90 14.49 -4.27
CA PRO A 43 4.62 14.38 -4.98
C PRO A 43 4.47 15.28 -6.23
N ASP A 44 5.43 16.15 -6.56
CA ASP A 44 5.26 17.25 -7.54
C ASP A 44 4.91 16.76 -8.94
N ASP A 45 5.68 15.81 -9.47
CA ASP A 45 5.53 15.30 -10.84
C ASP A 45 4.63 14.04 -10.86
N ALA A 46 4.63 13.23 -9.78
CA ALA A 46 3.81 12.04 -9.65
C ALA A 46 3.44 11.79 -8.17
N LEU A 47 2.24 11.30 -7.94
CA LEU A 47 1.77 10.85 -6.62
C LEU A 47 2.05 9.36 -6.44
N VAL A 48 2.34 8.93 -5.21
CA VAL A 48 2.54 7.51 -4.88
C VAL A 48 1.76 7.15 -3.63
N MET A 49 1.02 6.05 -3.70
CA MET A 49 0.26 5.49 -2.58
C MET A 49 0.60 4.03 -2.37
N GLY A 50 0.72 3.61 -1.11
CA GLY A 50 0.94 2.25 -0.69
C GLY A 50 -0.27 1.63 0.02
N PHE A 51 -0.03 0.50 0.67
CA PHE A 51 -1.00 -0.26 1.44
C PHE A 51 -0.28 -0.96 2.61
N ASP A 52 -0.98 -1.25 3.70
CA ASP A 52 -0.56 -1.91 4.95
C ASP A 52 -0.11 -0.97 6.07
N ASN A 53 0.34 0.24 5.78
CA ASN A 53 0.87 1.21 6.75
C ASN A 53 1.95 0.59 7.65
N VAL A 54 2.98 0.03 7.03
CA VAL A 54 4.15 -0.54 7.72
C VAL A 54 5.25 0.51 7.94
N ALA A 55 6.31 0.14 8.65
CA ALA A 55 7.41 1.06 8.98
C ALA A 55 8.06 1.71 7.75
N GLU A 56 8.11 1.02 6.63
CA GLU A 56 8.65 1.51 5.34
C GLU A 56 7.90 2.71 4.81
N ALA A 57 6.61 2.86 5.14
CA ALA A 57 5.82 4.03 4.71
C ALA A 57 6.37 5.34 5.29
N VAL A 58 7.04 5.31 6.43
CA VAL A 58 7.55 6.49 7.13
C VAL A 58 9.07 6.55 7.24
N ALA A 59 9.78 5.52 6.81
CA ALA A 59 11.23 5.38 6.99
C ALA A 59 12.06 6.44 6.25
N LEU A 60 11.57 6.94 5.13
CA LEU A 60 12.29 7.88 4.27
C LEU A 60 11.34 8.96 3.71
N THR A 61 11.92 10.06 3.22
CA THR A 61 11.17 11.13 2.53
C THR A 61 11.08 10.83 1.02
N PRO A 62 9.91 11.03 0.38
CA PRO A 62 8.64 11.39 1.01
C PRO A 62 8.05 10.24 1.83
N ARG A 63 7.39 10.57 2.95
CA ARG A 63 6.59 9.59 3.69
C ARG A 63 5.40 9.19 2.84
N ILE A 64 5.14 7.89 2.78
CA ILE A 64 4.16 7.30 1.86
C ILE A 64 2.75 7.38 2.45
N THR A 65 1.81 7.96 1.69
CA THR A 65 0.38 7.81 1.93
C THR A 65 0.01 6.34 1.81
N SER A 66 -0.69 5.80 2.78
CA SER A 66 -0.98 4.37 2.84
C SER A 66 -2.33 4.08 3.48
N PHE A 67 -2.94 2.95 3.15
CA PHE A 67 -4.08 2.42 3.87
C PHE A 67 -3.62 1.62 5.09
N ALA A 68 -4.01 2.08 6.28
CA ALA A 68 -3.77 1.36 7.53
C ALA A 68 -4.78 0.22 7.68
N VAL A 69 -4.28 -1.01 7.57
CA VAL A 69 -5.06 -2.22 7.83
C VAL A 69 -5.22 -2.41 9.34
N GLN A 70 -6.42 -2.73 9.79
CA GLN A 70 -6.77 -2.99 11.20
C GLN A 70 -6.28 -4.38 11.63
N LYS A 71 -4.95 -4.59 11.69
CA LYS A 71 -4.31 -5.91 11.84
C LYS A 71 -4.72 -6.65 13.09
N GLU A 72 -4.76 -5.96 14.24
CA GLU A 72 -5.16 -6.55 15.52
C GLU A 72 -6.62 -6.99 15.51
N PHE A 73 -7.50 -6.15 14.96
CA PHE A 73 -8.91 -6.46 14.83
C PHE A 73 -9.11 -7.65 13.87
N LEU A 74 -8.43 -7.66 12.72
CA LEU A 74 -8.48 -8.77 11.76
C LEU A 74 -8.01 -10.08 12.39
N GLY A 75 -6.91 -10.05 13.15
CA GLY A 75 -6.40 -11.22 13.87
C GLY A 75 -7.44 -11.76 14.86
N THR A 76 -8.03 -10.88 15.67
CA THR A 76 -9.06 -11.25 16.65
C THR A 76 -10.29 -11.86 15.98
N GLU A 77 -10.81 -11.22 14.93
CA GLU A 77 -11.99 -11.72 14.19
C GLU A 77 -11.70 -13.03 13.46
N THR A 78 -10.49 -13.22 12.96
CA THR A 78 -10.06 -14.48 12.32
C THR A 78 -10.13 -15.63 13.33
N VAL A 79 -9.53 -15.47 14.50
CA VAL A 79 -9.55 -16.49 15.56
C VAL A 79 -10.98 -16.76 16.04
N ARG A 80 -11.76 -15.71 16.30
CA ARG A 80 -13.16 -15.83 16.71
C ARG A 80 -14.00 -16.60 15.67
N THR A 81 -13.80 -16.29 14.41
CA THR A 81 -14.49 -16.96 13.30
C THR A 81 -14.10 -18.43 13.20
N LEU A 82 -12.80 -18.74 13.37
CA LEU A 82 -12.30 -20.11 13.38
C LEU A 82 -12.89 -20.92 14.53
N ILE A 83 -12.86 -20.40 15.76
CA ILE A 83 -13.44 -21.07 16.93
C ILE A 83 -14.94 -21.34 16.70
N ASN A 84 -15.68 -20.32 16.23
CA ASN A 84 -17.10 -20.50 15.92
C ASN A 84 -17.33 -21.60 14.85
N ARG A 85 -16.45 -21.69 13.85
CA ARG A 85 -16.55 -22.71 12.81
C ARG A 85 -16.27 -24.12 13.34
N ILE A 86 -15.37 -24.26 14.31
CA ILE A 86 -15.09 -25.54 14.98
C ILE A 86 -16.27 -25.97 15.85
N GLU A 87 -16.81 -25.05 16.64
CA GLU A 87 -17.90 -25.33 17.58
C GLU A 87 -19.26 -25.54 16.87
N ASN A 88 -19.46 -24.87 15.74
CA ASN A 88 -20.71 -24.88 14.96
C ASN A 88 -20.45 -25.22 13.49
N PRO A 89 -20.04 -26.45 13.14
CA PRO A 89 -19.64 -26.81 11.78
C PRO A 89 -20.76 -26.70 10.75
N ALA A 90 -22.03 -26.81 11.18
CA ALA A 90 -23.19 -26.67 10.32
C ALA A 90 -23.64 -25.22 10.08
N ALA A 91 -23.02 -24.23 10.79
CA ALA A 91 -23.34 -22.83 10.57
C ALA A 91 -22.98 -22.38 9.14
N PRO A 92 -23.80 -21.49 8.53
CA PRO A 92 -23.48 -20.99 7.19
C PRO A 92 -22.17 -20.23 7.15
N SER A 93 -21.48 -20.28 6.00
CA SER A 93 -20.27 -19.51 5.76
C SER A 93 -20.56 -18.00 5.76
N ARG A 94 -19.63 -17.21 6.31
CA ARG A 94 -19.72 -15.75 6.37
C ARG A 94 -18.51 -15.12 5.73
N LEU A 95 -18.72 -13.98 5.08
CA LEU A 95 -17.64 -13.07 4.65
C LEU A 95 -17.65 -11.85 5.57
N ILE A 96 -16.53 -11.55 6.19
CA ILE A 96 -16.34 -10.39 7.05
C ILE A 96 -15.34 -9.46 6.40
N THR A 97 -15.76 -8.26 6.02
CA THR A 97 -14.89 -7.23 5.44
C THR A 97 -14.62 -6.15 6.47
N VAL A 98 -13.34 -5.84 6.68
CA VAL A 98 -12.90 -4.79 7.59
C VAL A 98 -12.33 -3.63 6.79
N ALA A 99 -12.87 -2.43 6.98
CA ALA A 99 -12.41 -1.25 6.28
C ALA A 99 -10.99 -0.85 6.73
N ALA A 100 -10.12 -0.57 5.78
CA ALA A 100 -8.84 0.08 6.03
C ALA A 100 -9.04 1.61 6.13
N ARG A 101 -8.16 2.29 6.89
CA ARG A 101 -8.17 3.74 7.05
C ARG A 101 -7.06 4.38 6.23
N LEU A 102 -7.40 5.37 5.40
CA LEU A 102 -6.40 6.16 4.67
C LEU A 102 -5.59 7.03 5.64
N ILE A 103 -4.26 6.95 5.55
CA ILE A 103 -3.30 7.83 6.23
C ILE A 103 -2.61 8.64 5.15
N GLN A 104 -3.05 9.87 4.97
CA GLN A 104 -2.45 10.80 4.02
C GLN A 104 -1.09 11.30 4.53
N ARG A 105 -0.09 11.36 3.63
CA ARG A 105 1.27 11.82 3.88
C ARG A 105 1.83 12.58 2.68
N GLU A 106 3.11 12.90 2.73
CA GLU A 106 3.82 13.75 1.75
C GLU A 106 3.69 13.22 0.31
N SER A 107 3.69 11.91 0.11
CA SER A 107 3.71 11.32 -1.25
C SER A 107 2.45 11.57 -2.09
N THR A 108 1.40 12.10 -1.49
CA THR A 108 0.17 12.53 -2.19
C THR A 108 -0.26 13.96 -1.83
N ASP A 109 0.56 14.72 -1.10
CA ASP A 109 0.28 16.08 -0.69
C ASP A 109 0.99 17.07 -1.62
N ARG A 110 0.34 17.48 -2.69
CA ARG A 110 0.78 18.59 -3.55
C ARG A 110 0.35 19.89 -2.89
N ARG A 111 1.30 20.60 -2.33
CA ARG A 111 1.11 21.96 -1.82
C ARG A 111 1.35 23.00 -2.88
#